data_cda29488f190dbb00a9a100d07d5d671
#
_entry.id   cda29488f190dbb00a9a100d07d5d671
#
_cell.length_a   1.000
_cell.length_b   1.000
_cell.length_c   1.000
_cell.angle_alpha   90.00
_cell.angle_beta   90.00
_cell.angle_gamma   90.00
#
_symmetry.space_group_name_H-M   'P 1'
#
loop_
_entity.id
_entity.type
_entity.pdbx_description
1 polymer ?
#
loop_
_entity_poly.entity_id
_entity_poly.type
_entity_poly.pdbx_seq_one_letter_code
_entity_poly.pdbx_strand_id
1 'polypeptide(L)'
;MAYKVIESLEAHRDLRSALEYLELVDKTKKATWNLATDYKSFKQNTERIPEMYPFSTEPRLASLGYRKARAGKYLVLYKHGSGTVKIAHLFHQAQAYAKLV
;
A
#
# COMPACT_ATOMS: atom_id res chain seq x y z
N MET A 1 18.01 -5.20 -11.95
CA MET A 1 18.04 -3.81 -11.49
C MET A 1 16.92 -3.53 -10.51
N ALA A 2 17.20 -2.71 -9.53
CA ALA A 2 16.17 -2.31 -8.57
C ALA A 2 15.29 -1.20 -9.16
N TYR A 3 13.99 -1.28 -8.93
CA TYR A 3 13.07 -0.20 -9.27
C TYR A 3 13.10 0.85 -8.17
N LYS A 4 12.89 2.11 -8.56
CA LYS A 4 12.77 3.19 -7.59
C LYS A 4 11.35 3.18 -7.03
N VAL A 5 11.21 3.13 -5.70
CA VAL A 5 9.91 3.14 -5.03
C VAL A 5 9.62 4.56 -4.55
N ILE A 6 8.50 5.12 -5.00
CA ILE A 6 8.07 6.48 -4.67
C ILE A 6 6.70 6.42 -4.02
N GLU A 7 6.54 7.10 -2.89
CA GLU A 7 5.24 7.24 -2.23
C GLU A 7 4.60 8.55 -2.66
N SER A 8 3.30 8.51 -3.01
CA SER A 8 2.55 9.74 -3.22
C SER A 8 2.38 10.46 -1.87
N LEU A 9 2.08 11.74 -1.92
CA LEU A 9 1.79 12.50 -0.71
C LEU A 9 0.58 11.90 0.03
N GLU A 10 -0.43 11.47 -0.73
CA GLU A 10 -1.62 10.85 -0.15
C GLU A 10 -1.31 9.53 0.52
N ALA A 11 -0.50 8.68 -0.10
CA ALA A 11 -0.09 7.43 0.50
C ALA A 11 0.70 7.65 1.77
N HIS A 12 1.59 8.63 1.78
CA HIS A 12 2.38 8.96 2.95
C HIS A 12 1.48 9.43 4.11
N ARG A 13 0.52 10.30 3.81
CA ARG A 13 -0.45 10.77 4.80
C ARG A 13 -1.34 9.65 5.31
N ASP A 14 -1.79 8.77 4.42
CA ASP A 14 -2.63 7.62 4.77
C ASP A 14 -1.88 6.68 5.72
N LEU A 15 -0.62 6.40 5.42
CA LEU A 15 0.19 5.53 6.28
C LEU A 15 0.38 6.15 7.65
N ARG A 16 0.71 7.44 7.68
CA ARG A 16 0.92 8.14 8.94
C ARG A 16 -0.34 8.14 9.79
N SER A 17 -1.48 8.45 9.18
CA SER A 17 -2.77 8.44 9.88
C SER A 17 -3.11 7.05 10.41
N ALA A 18 -2.85 6.01 9.61
CA ALA A 18 -3.10 4.63 10.01
C ALA A 18 -2.25 4.24 11.22
N LEU A 19 -0.97 4.58 11.21
CA LEU A 19 -0.07 4.26 12.32
C LEU A 19 -0.48 5.00 13.59
N GLU A 20 -0.83 6.27 13.48
CA GLU A 20 -1.28 7.06 14.62
C GLU A 20 -2.57 6.48 15.23
N TYR A 21 -3.53 6.11 14.38
CA TYR A 21 -4.77 5.51 14.82
C TYR A 21 -4.51 4.18 15.55
N LEU A 22 -3.67 3.33 14.98
CA LEU A 22 -3.37 2.03 15.58
C LEU A 22 -2.67 2.16 16.93
N GLU A 23 -1.81 3.15 17.09
CA GLU A 23 -1.17 3.40 18.37
C GLU A 23 -2.16 3.78 19.47
N LEU A 24 -3.25 4.45 19.08
CA LEU A 24 -4.28 4.86 20.04
C LEU A 24 -5.18 3.70 20.45
N VAL A 25 -5.48 2.76 19.56
CA VAL A 25 -6.47 1.71 19.80
C VAL A 25 -5.86 0.35 20.15
N ASP A 26 -4.60 0.11 19.81
CA ASP A 26 -3.93 -1.17 20.07
C ASP A 26 -2.89 -1.02 21.17
N LYS A 27 -3.27 -1.40 22.37
CA LYS A 27 -2.38 -1.29 23.55
C LYS A 27 -1.17 -2.20 23.45
N THR A 28 -1.24 -3.27 22.65
CA THR A 28 -0.13 -4.21 22.49
C THR A 28 0.87 -3.74 21.45
N LYS A 29 0.49 -2.75 20.65
CA LYS A 29 1.28 -2.23 19.51
C LYS A 29 1.55 -3.26 18.42
N LYS A 30 0.88 -4.39 18.48
CA LYS A 30 1.06 -5.47 17.52
C LYS A 30 0.56 -5.05 16.13
N ALA A 31 -0.61 -4.39 16.06
CA ALA A 31 -1.17 -3.96 14.78
C ALA A 31 -0.28 -2.89 14.13
N THR A 32 0.25 -1.97 14.93
CA THR A 32 1.19 -0.95 14.45
C THR A 32 2.44 -1.61 13.88
N TRP A 33 3.01 -2.55 14.62
CA TRP A 33 4.19 -3.31 14.20
C TRP A 33 3.93 -4.06 12.89
N ASN A 34 2.79 -4.76 12.80
CA ASN A 34 2.44 -5.54 11.62
C ASN A 34 2.31 -4.65 10.39
N LEU A 35 1.62 -3.52 10.49
CA LEU A 35 1.49 -2.59 9.38
C LEU A 35 2.85 -2.06 8.93
N ALA A 36 3.66 -1.59 9.86
CA ALA A 36 4.97 -1.02 9.55
C ALA A 36 5.90 -2.06 8.90
N THR A 37 5.93 -3.27 9.45
CA THR A 37 6.77 -4.35 8.95
C THR A 37 6.33 -4.82 7.57
N ASP A 38 5.02 -5.01 7.37
CA ASP A 38 4.48 -5.46 6.09
C ASP A 38 4.68 -4.40 5.02
N TYR A 39 4.52 -3.12 5.37
CA TYR A 39 4.73 -2.04 4.42
C TYR A 39 6.19 -1.97 3.96
N LYS A 40 7.12 -2.12 4.91
CA LYS A 40 8.56 -2.16 4.60
C LYS A 40 8.88 -3.34 3.67
N SER A 41 8.34 -4.52 3.97
CA SER A 41 8.53 -5.71 3.14
C SER A 41 7.94 -5.49 1.75
N PHE A 42 6.78 -4.87 1.66
CA PHE A 42 6.15 -4.53 0.38
C PHE A 42 7.10 -3.66 -0.47
N LYS A 43 7.68 -2.62 0.12
CA LYS A 43 8.60 -1.75 -0.62
C LYS A 43 9.84 -2.52 -1.11
N GLN A 44 10.40 -3.35 -0.26
CA GLN A 44 11.56 -4.17 -0.63
C GLN A 44 11.23 -5.16 -1.73
N ASN A 45 10.06 -5.78 -1.67
CA ASN A 45 9.63 -6.76 -2.65
C ASN A 45 9.38 -6.12 -4.02
N THR A 46 8.68 -4.98 -4.06
CA THR A 46 8.38 -4.31 -5.33
C THR A 46 9.59 -3.62 -5.93
N GLU A 47 10.56 -3.27 -5.11
CA GLU A 47 11.85 -2.76 -5.59
C GLU A 47 12.54 -3.77 -6.49
N ARG A 48 12.39 -5.06 -6.20
CA ARG A 48 12.97 -6.15 -6.98
C ARG A 48 12.04 -6.69 -8.04
N ILE A 49 10.77 -6.92 -7.68
CA ILE A 49 9.77 -7.54 -8.56
C ILE A 49 8.47 -6.72 -8.47
N PRO A 50 8.34 -5.67 -9.31
CA PRO A 50 7.15 -4.80 -9.25
C PRO A 50 5.84 -5.54 -9.52
N GLU A 51 5.87 -6.62 -10.30
CA GLU A 51 4.70 -7.42 -10.64
C GLU A 51 4.35 -8.48 -9.59
N MET A 52 5.02 -8.51 -8.45
CA MET A 52 4.82 -9.55 -7.44
C MET A 52 3.38 -9.67 -6.97
N TYR A 53 2.67 -8.54 -6.86
CA TYR A 53 1.30 -8.52 -6.38
C TYR A 53 0.30 -8.41 -7.52
N PRO A 54 -0.91 -8.98 -7.37
CA PRO A 54 -1.88 -9.01 -8.45
C PRO A 54 -2.49 -7.63 -8.72
N PHE A 55 -3.14 -7.51 -9.88
CA PHE A 55 -3.95 -6.33 -10.18
C PHE A 55 -5.10 -6.23 -9.18
N SER A 56 -5.61 -5.00 -9.00
CA SER A 56 -6.78 -4.74 -8.18
C SER A 56 -7.96 -5.61 -8.66
N THR A 57 -8.78 -6.05 -7.71
CA THR A 57 -10.00 -6.80 -8.04
C THR A 57 -11.12 -5.88 -8.54
N GLU A 58 -10.94 -4.56 -8.41
CA GLU A 58 -11.89 -3.58 -8.94
C GLU A 58 -11.58 -3.37 -10.43
N PRO A 59 -12.52 -3.70 -11.36
CA PRO A 59 -12.22 -3.64 -12.79
C PRO A 59 -11.70 -2.28 -13.27
N ARG A 60 -12.29 -1.19 -12.78
CA ARG A 60 -11.85 0.15 -13.17
C ARG A 60 -10.40 0.41 -12.77
N LEU A 61 -10.04 0.04 -11.54
CA LEU A 61 -8.68 0.24 -11.05
C LEU A 61 -7.69 -0.67 -11.76
N ALA A 62 -8.07 -1.91 -12.00
CA ALA A 62 -7.24 -2.85 -12.73
C ALA A 62 -6.97 -2.34 -14.16
N SER A 63 -7.99 -1.78 -14.82
CA SER A 63 -7.83 -1.24 -16.17
C SER A 63 -6.92 -0.02 -16.20
N LEU A 64 -6.81 0.69 -15.08
CA LEU A 64 -5.89 1.82 -14.93
C LEU A 64 -4.48 1.39 -14.55
N GLY A 65 -4.25 0.10 -14.37
CA GLY A 65 -2.95 -0.44 -14.05
C GLY A 65 -2.63 -0.59 -12.57
N TYR A 66 -3.61 -0.37 -11.70
CA TYR A 66 -3.38 -0.49 -10.26
C TYR A 66 -3.25 -1.94 -9.81
N ARG A 67 -2.22 -2.18 -9.02
CA ARG A 67 -2.03 -3.44 -8.32
C ARG A 67 -2.32 -3.24 -6.84
N LYS A 68 -2.58 -4.34 -6.15
CA LYS A 68 -3.01 -4.33 -4.76
C LYS A 68 -2.13 -5.27 -3.94
N ALA A 69 -1.62 -4.76 -2.83
CA ALA A 69 -0.88 -5.56 -1.85
C ALA A 69 -1.50 -5.36 -0.48
N ARG A 70 -1.31 -6.35 0.40
CA ARG A 70 -1.82 -6.27 1.76
C ARG A 70 -0.70 -5.93 2.73
N ALA A 71 -0.97 -5.01 3.66
CA ALA A 71 -0.06 -4.66 4.74
C ALA A 71 -0.89 -4.57 6.02
N GLY A 72 -0.75 -5.54 6.92
CA GLY A 72 -1.64 -5.64 8.07
C GLY A 72 -3.08 -5.78 7.61
N LYS A 73 -3.96 -4.94 8.15
CA LYS A 73 -5.36 -4.86 7.72
C LYS A 73 -5.59 -3.74 6.71
N TYR A 74 -4.54 -3.31 6.04
CA TYR A 74 -4.60 -2.23 5.05
C TYR A 74 -4.25 -2.76 3.67
N LEU A 75 -4.69 -2.04 2.66
CA LEU A 75 -4.42 -2.33 1.26
C LEU A 75 -3.58 -1.21 0.68
N VAL A 76 -2.51 -1.58 -0.02
CA VAL A 76 -1.65 -0.64 -0.71
C VAL A 76 -1.99 -0.70 -2.19
N LEU A 77 -2.38 0.43 -2.77
CA LEU A 77 -2.59 0.54 -4.22
C LEU A 77 -1.37 1.16 -4.85
N TYR A 78 -0.84 0.49 -5.85
CA TYR A 78 0.36 0.97 -6.53
C TYR A 78 0.33 0.65 -8.01
N LYS A 79 1.17 1.37 -8.76
CA LYS A 79 1.42 1.12 -10.18
C LYS A 79 2.92 1.05 -10.38
N HIS A 80 3.35 0.43 -11.48
CA HIS A 80 4.75 0.48 -11.86
C HIS A 80 4.91 0.71 -13.35
N GLY A 81 6.05 1.25 -13.72
CA GLY A 81 6.40 1.51 -15.10
C GLY A 81 7.63 2.40 -15.16
N SER A 82 8.36 2.32 -16.28
CA SER A 82 9.53 3.17 -16.53
C SER A 82 10.56 3.15 -15.38
N GLY A 83 10.76 1.97 -14.79
CA GLY A 83 11.75 1.80 -13.71
C GLY A 83 11.30 2.28 -12.35
N THR A 84 10.04 2.64 -12.19
CA THR A 84 9.51 3.23 -10.95
C THR A 84 8.30 2.47 -10.45
N VAL A 85 8.21 2.29 -9.13
CA VAL A 85 7.02 1.81 -8.43
C VAL A 85 6.42 3.02 -7.73
N LYS A 86 5.17 3.36 -8.05
CA LYS A 86 4.47 4.49 -7.45
C LYS A 86 3.39 3.99 -6.51
N ILE A 87 3.58 4.21 -5.21
CA ILE A 87 2.57 3.90 -4.21
C ILE A 87 1.58 5.05 -4.19
N ALA A 88 0.34 4.78 -4.60
CA ALA A 88 -0.66 5.82 -4.79
C ALA A 88 -1.50 6.07 -3.54
N HIS A 89 -1.97 4.99 -2.90
CA HIS A 89 -2.89 5.08 -1.78
C HIS A 89 -2.70 3.93 -0.80
N LEU A 90 -3.12 4.16 0.44
CA LEU A 90 -3.23 3.12 1.46
C LEU A 90 -4.62 3.24 2.08
N PHE A 91 -5.38 2.14 2.09
CA PHE A 91 -6.74 2.12 2.63
C PHE A 91 -6.93 0.97 3.61
N HIS A 92 -7.78 1.18 4.61
CA HIS A 92 -8.21 0.08 5.47
C HIS A 92 -9.03 -0.89 4.62
N GLN A 93 -8.84 -2.21 4.82
CA GLN A 93 -9.50 -3.23 3.99
C GLN A 93 -11.04 -3.15 4.02
N ALA A 94 -11.62 -2.55 5.05
CA ALA A 94 -13.06 -2.40 5.17
C ALA A 94 -13.63 -1.19 4.43
N GLN A 95 -12.76 -0.31 3.90
CA GLN A 95 -13.22 0.87 3.18
C GLN A 95 -13.65 0.53 1.76
N ALA A 96 -14.64 1.26 1.26
CA ALA A 96 -15.05 1.18 -0.15
C ALA A 96 -14.08 2.03 -0.98
N TYR A 97 -12.83 1.63 -1.01
CA TYR A 97 -11.73 2.44 -1.54
C TYR A 97 -11.83 2.73 -3.03
N ALA A 98 -12.51 1.89 -3.79
CA ALA A 98 -12.64 2.11 -5.23
C ALA A 98 -13.30 3.44 -5.57
N LYS A 99 -14.14 3.95 -4.68
CA LYS A 99 -14.82 5.24 -4.84
C LYS A 99 -13.92 6.43 -4.50
N LEU A 100 -12.80 6.19 -3.86
CA LEU A 100 -11.89 7.23 -3.39
C LEU A 100 -10.72 7.47 -4.35
N VAL A 101 -10.63 6.68 -5.40
CA VAL A 101 -9.53 6.77 -6.38
C VAL A 101 -10.00 7.32 -7.71
#